data_9b054019d9cf8aefb8a988fd86316800
#
_entry.id   9b054019d9cf8aefb8a988fd86316800
#
_cell.length_a   1.000
_cell.length_b   1.000
_cell.length_c   1.000
_cell.angle_alpha   90.00
_cell.angle_beta   90.00
_cell.angle_gamma   90.00
#
_symmetry.space_group_name_H-M   'P 1'
#
loop_
_entity.id
_entity.type
_entity.pdbx_description
1 polymer ?
#
loop_
_entity_poly.entity_id
_entity_poly.type
_entity_poly.pdbx_seq_one_letter_code
_entity_poly.pdbx_strand_id
1 'polypeptide(L)'
;MKKLFKLTFFFSFLMLFVACGDDDLEPTLAQDKDLNTGINNADDLVSVMNSAYDRMTPSGYYGRNQIIMGDVRTDNLYSNVNSGRFTDSDMDYSPNGAGPWSTIYRAIAICNIVIGADIAGLEGDQGKMTHTQGQAHALRALLHFDLLQDYGQHFVNGGGAGALGVPYVKTYK
;
A
#
# COMPACT_ATOMS: atom_id res chain seq x y z
N MET A 1 23.45 60.65 11.12
CA MET A 1 22.19 59.88 10.96
C MET A 1 22.22 58.96 9.73
N LYS A 2 22.55 59.44 8.50
CA LYS A 2 22.53 58.61 7.27
C LYS A 2 23.51 57.42 7.27
N LYS A 3 24.63 57.52 7.94
CA LYS A 3 25.64 56.42 8.04
C LYS A 3 25.19 55.30 9.00
N LEU A 4 24.51 55.67 10.10
CA LEU A 4 23.97 54.76 11.09
C LEU A 4 22.84 53.92 10.50
N PHE A 5 21.93 54.57 9.73
CA PHE A 5 20.84 53.90 9.05
C PHE A 5 21.29 52.89 7.99
N LYS A 6 22.37 53.20 7.25
CA LYS A 6 22.96 52.28 6.31
C LYS A 6 23.62 51.05 6.99
N LEU A 7 24.20 51.27 8.16
CA LEU A 7 24.86 50.19 8.92
C LEU A 7 23.79 49.27 9.53
N THR A 8 22.73 49.81 10.10
CA THR A 8 21.61 49.00 10.63
C THR A 8 20.88 48.21 9.53
N PHE A 9 20.70 48.79 8.35
CA PHE A 9 20.09 48.14 7.21
C PHE A 9 20.95 46.98 6.68
N PHE A 10 22.26 47.18 6.62
CA PHE A 10 23.23 46.14 6.22
C PHE A 10 23.29 44.98 7.22
N PHE A 11 23.26 45.28 8.52
CA PHE A 11 23.26 44.28 9.59
C PHE A 11 21.91 43.48 9.64
N SER A 12 20.79 44.13 9.38
CA SER A 12 19.46 43.47 9.25
C SER A 12 19.41 42.54 8.04
N PHE A 13 20.03 42.90 6.92
CA PHE A 13 20.10 42.06 5.72
C PHE A 13 21.00 40.82 5.89
N LEU A 14 22.07 40.96 6.72
CA LEU A 14 22.97 39.85 7.02
C LEU A 14 22.31 38.77 7.90
N MET A 15 21.34 39.15 8.74
CA MET A 15 20.60 38.24 9.61
C MET A 15 19.59 37.34 8.83
N LEU A 16 19.27 37.68 7.59
CA LEU A 16 18.35 36.90 6.77
C LEU A 16 18.97 35.61 6.16
N PHE A 17 20.29 35.47 6.23
CA PHE A 17 21.00 34.30 5.68
C PHE A 17 21.28 33.19 6.70
N VAL A 18 20.89 33.35 7.97
CA VAL A 18 21.16 32.39 9.05
C VAL A 18 19.93 31.53 9.39
N ALA A 19 18.83 31.69 8.66
CA ALA A 19 17.52 31.14 9.06
C ALA A 19 17.17 29.74 8.48
N CYS A 20 18.07 29.10 7.71
CA CYS A 20 17.85 27.71 7.26
C CYS A 20 19.03 26.86 7.74
N GLY A 21 18.83 26.14 8.83
CA GLY A 21 19.69 25.00 9.16
C GLY A 21 19.30 23.81 8.29
N ASP A 22 20.28 22.97 7.94
CA ASP A 22 20.02 21.71 7.19
C ASP A 22 19.07 20.77 7.95
N ASP A 23 18.93 20.92 9.26
CA ASP A 23 18.00 20.14 10.10
C ASP A 23 16.51 20.42 9.79
N ASP A 24 16.17 21.57 9.23
CA ASP A 24 14.80 21.92 8.82
C ASP A 24 14.43 21.30 7.44
N LEU A 25 15.39 20.77 6.71
CA LEU A 25 15.19 20.13 5.40
C LEU A 25 14.99 18.61 5.49
N GLU A 26 15.24 18.01 6.65
CA GLU A 26 14.88 16.63 6.96
C GLU A 26 13.43 16.58 7.42
N PRO A 27 12.45 16.21 6.56
CA PRO A 27 11.06 16.07 6.97
C PRO A 27 10.96 14.94 7.99
N THR A 28 10.89 15.27 9.28
CA THR A 28 10.43 14.29 10.27
C THR A 28 8.98 14.00 9.97
N LEU A 29 8.72 12.84 9.37
CA LEU A 29 7.38 12.34 9.10
C LEU A 29 6.64 12.18 10.43
N ALA A 30 5.87 13.20 10.82
CA ALA A 30 5.17 13.22 12.12
C ALA A 30 4.09 12.12 12.22
N GLN A 31 3.73 11.48 11.10
CA GLN A 31 2.68 10.46 11.02
C GLN A 31 3.13 9.13 10.40
N ASP A 32 4.29 9.07 9.75
CA ASP A 32 4.82 7.85 9.16
C ASP A 32 6.09 7.41 9.90
N LYS A 33 6.08 6.21 10.46
CA LYS A 33 7.29 5.60 11.02
C LYS A 33 8.24 5.21 9.88
N ASP A 34 9.52 5.59 9.98
CA ASP A 34 10.56 5.06 9.12
C ASP A 34 10.61 3.52 9.25
N LEU A 35 10.56 2.83 8.14
CA LEU A 35 10.56 1.36 8.09
C LEU A 35 11.81 0.74 8.72
N ASN A 36 12.95 1.46 8.68
CA ASN A 36 14.21 0.98 9.26
C ASN A 36 14.26 1.10 10.79
N THR A 37 13.44 1.99 11.38
CA THR A 37 13.42 2.27 12.83
C THR A 37 12.03 2.06 13.44
N GLY A 38 11.04 1.73 12.60
CA GLY A 38 9.63 1.72 12.98
C GLY A 38 9.15 0.43 13.65
N ILE A 39 9.85 -0.70 13.48
CA ILE A 39 9.48 -2.00 14.02
C ILE A 39 10.53 -2.38 15.06
N ASN A 40 10.19 -2.24 16.35
CA ASN A 40 11.12 -2.51 17.46
C ASN A 40 10.64 -3.68 18.35
N ASN A 41 9.37 -4.01 18.29
CA ASN A 41 8.75 -5.01 19.15
C ASN A 41 7.58 -5.74 18.47
N ALA A 42 7.03 -6.74 19.14
CA ALA A 42 5.91 -7.54 18.65
C ALA A 42 4.66 -6.71 18.32
N ASP A 43 4.36 -5.67 19.09
CA ASP A 43 3.17 -4.84 18.89
C ASP A 43 3.33 -3.91 17.67
N ASP A 44 4.54 -3.41 17.43
CA ASP A 44 4.85 -2.67 16.20
C ASP A 44 4.64 -3.55 14.96
N LEU A 45 5.14 -4.79 15.00
CA LEU A 45 4.99 -5.74 13.89
C LEU A 45 3.51 -6.04 13.59
N VAL A 46 2.69 -6.25 14.63
CA VAL A 46 1.24 -6.42 14.50
C VAL A 46 0.57 -5.17 13.93
N SER A 47 1.00 -3.99 14.37
CA SER A 47 0.45 -2.72 13.87
C SER A 47 0.72 -2.54 12.37
N VAL A 48 1.92 -2.90 11.91
CA VAL A 48 2.24 -2.91 10.48
C VAL A 48 1.37 -3.92 9.73
N MET A 49 1.18 -5.14 10.27
CA MET A 49 0.32 -6.15 9.66
C MET A 49 -1.15 -5.68 9.57
N ASN A 50 -1.65 -5.03 10.61
CA ASN A 50 -3.01 -4.47 10.63
C ASN A 50 -3.21 -3.43 9.53
N SER A 51 -2.18 -2.66 9.17
CA SER A 51 -2.27 -1.71 8.06
C SER A 51 -2.43 -2.39 6.69
N ALA A 52 -1.97 -3.63 6.53
CA ALA A 52 -2.25 -4.42 5.33
C ALA A 52 -3.73 -4.83 5.26
N TYR A 53 -4.33 -5.24 6.38
CA TYR A 53 -5.77 -5.52 6.45
C TYR A 53 -6.60 -4.25 6.20
N ASP A 54 -6.19 -3.11 6.77
CA ASP A 54 -6.87 -1.84 6.53
C ASP A 54 -6.92 -1.48 5.04
N ARG A 55 -5.85 -1.77 4.28
CA ARG A 55 -5.83 -1.58 2.82
C ARG A 55 -6.87 -2.43 2.07
N MET A 56 -7.40 -3.48 2.68
CA MET A 56 -8.43 -4.31 2.06
C MET A 56 -9.86 -3.81 2.32
N THR A 57 -10.07 -2.97 3.35
CA THR A 57 -11.41 -2.54 3.79
C THR A 57 -12.11 -1.49 2.92
N PRO A 58 -11.43 -0.67 2.08
CA PRO A 58 -12.10 0.30 1.24
C PRO A 58 -13.13 -0.31 0.30
N SER A 59 -14.17 0.45 -0.02
CA SER A 59 -15.24 0.04 -0.94
C SER A 59 -14.76 -0.31 -2.35
N GLY A 60 -13.58 0.14 -2.73
CA GLY A 60 -12.93 -0.23 -3.99
C GLY A 60 -12.33 -1.62 -4.00
N TYR A 61 -12.25 -2.29 -2.86
CA TYR A 61 -11.71 -3.64 -2.72
C TYR A 61 -12.68 -4.53 -1.91
N TYR A 62 -12.23 -5.24 -0.87
CA TYR A 62 -13.09 -6.16 -0.09
C TYR A 62 -14.23 -5.47 0.67
N GLY A 63 -14.17 -4.17 0.90
CA GLY A 63 -15.30 -3.43 1.48
C GLY A 63 -16.57 -3.45 0.61
N ARG A 64 -16.46 -3.75 -0.69
CA ARG A 64 -17.60 -3.90 -1.60
C ARG A 64 -17.23 -4.53 -2.94
N ASN A 65 -16.35 -3.87 -3.73
CA ASN A 65 -16.23 -4.15 -5.16
C ASN A 65 -15.72 -5.56 -5.44
N GLN A 66 -14.72 -6.04 -4.70
CA GLN A 66 -14.16 -7.39 -4.91
C GLN A 66 -15.22 -8.49 -4.74
N ILE A 67 -16.17 -8.29 -3.81
CA ILE A 67 -17.24 -9.26 -3.55
C ILE A 67 -18.27 -9.23 -4.67
N ILE A 68 -18.60 -8.05 -5.21
CA ILE A 68 -19.70 -7.86 -6.15
C ILE A 68 -19.25 -8.09 -7.61
N MET A 69 -17.99 -7.75 -7.93
CA MET A 69 -17.49 -7.74 -9.31
C MET A 69 -17.62 -9.09 -10.02
N GLY A 70 -17.39 -10.20 -9.32
CA GLY A 70 -17.53 -11.53 -9.88
C GLY A 70 -18.93 -11.80 -10.41
N ASP A 71 -19.94 -11.35 -9.68
CA ASP A 71 -21.35 -11.58 -10.03
C ASP A 71 -21.86 -10.59 -11.08
N VAL A 72 -21.43 -9.33 -11.03
CA VAL A 72 -21.82 -8.30 -12.02
C VAL A 72 -21.23 -8.59 -13.41
N ARG A 73 -20.04 -9.18 -13.47
CA ARG A 73 -19.42 -9.60 -14.73
C ARG A 73 -20.05 -10.85 -15.35
N THR A 74 -20.90 -11.54 -14.59
CA THR A 74 -21.62 -12.73 -15.03
C THR A 74 -23.12 -12.42 -15.18
N ASP A 75 -23.91 -13.42 -15.49
CA ASP A 75 -25.38 -13.33 -15.56
C ASP A 75 -26.09 -13.40 -14.19
N ASN A 76 -25.32 -13.44 -13.08
CA ASN A 76 -25.89 -13.50 -11.73
C ASN A 76 -26.45 -12.16 -11.26
N LEU A 77 -25.82 -11.05 -11.62
CA LEU A 77 -26.23 -9.68 -11.27
C LEU A 77 -26.13 -8.77 -12.49
N TYR A 78 -26.89 -7.69 -12.49
CA TYR A 78 -26.78 -6.62 -13.49
C TYR A 78 -26.77 -5.25 -12.82
N SER A 79 -26.17 -4.26 -13.47
CA SER A 79 -26.22 -2.88 -13.03
C SER A 79 -27.53 -2.23 -13.48
N ASN A 80 -28.35 -1.75 -12.53
CA ASN A 80 -29.60 -1.05 -12.86
C ASN A 80 -29.42 0.42 -13.26
N VAL A 81 -28.19 0.89 -13.40
CA VAL A 81 -27.75 2.25 -13.79
C VAL A 81 -28.15 3.37 -12.82
N ASN A 82 -29.11 3.17 -11.91
CA ASN A 82 -29.60 4.22 -11.00
C ASN A 82 -28.52 4.78 -10.06
N SER A 83 -27.59 3.96 -9.64
CA SER A 83 -26.50 4.36 -8.75
C SER A 83 -25.25 4.82 -9.49
N GLY A 84 -25.17 4.62 -10.81
CA GLY A 84 -23.99 4.83 -11.63
C GLY A 84 -22.79 3.91 -11.26
N ARG A 85 -23.05 2.84 -10.45
CA ARG A 85 -22.03 1.89 -10.03
C ARG A 85 -22.04 0.66 -10.92
N PHE A 86 -20.85 0.13 -11.17
CA PHE A 86 -20.62 -1.11 -11.91
C PHE A 86 -21.13 -1.10 -13.37
N THR A 87 -21.50 0.06 -13.91
CA THR A 87 -21.96 0.20 -15.30
C THR A 87 -20.93 -0.28 -16.32
N ASP A 88 -19.66 0.01 -16.06
CA ASP A 88 -18.54 -0.38 -16.93
C ASP A 88 -18.11 -1.84 -16.75
N SER A 89 -18.60 -2.49 -15.69
CA SER A 89 -18.30 -3.89 -15.38
C SER A 89 -19.44 -4.83 -15.67
N ASP A 90 -20.62 -4.30 -16.05
CA ASP A 90 -21.82 -5.07 -16.32
C ASP A 90 -21.60 -5.92 -17.57
N MET A 91 -21.53 -7.23 -17.40
CA MET A 91 -21.21 -8.21 -18.46
C MET A 91 -19.89 -7.92 -19.20
N ASP A 92 -18.98 -7.09 -18.61
CA ASP A 92 -17.69 -6.74 -19.20
C ASP A 92 -16.53 -7.39 -18.44
N TYR A 93 -15.74 -8.18 -19.17
CA TYR A 93 -14.54 -8.86 -18.68
C TYR A 93 -13.24 -8.13 -19.05
N SER A 94 -13.34 -6.89 -19.51
CA SER A 94 -12.13 -6.13 -19.86
C SER A 94 -11.29 -5.78 -18.63
N PRO A 95 -9.95 -5.64 -18.77
CA PRO A 95 -9.08 -5.23 -17.67
C PRO A 95 -9.41 -3.85 -17.09
N ASN A 96 -10.12 -3.00 -17.84
CA ASN A 96 -10.51 -1.66 -17.39
C ASN A 96 -11.50 -1.68 -16.22
N GLY A 97 -12.32 -2.74 -16.10
CA GLY A 97 -13.21 -2.96 -14.96
C GLY A 97 -12.58 -3.81 -13.86
N ALA A 98 -11.29 -4.12 -13.95
CA ALA A 98 -10.59 -4.98 -13.00
C ALA A 98 -10.40 -4.31 -11.62
N GLY A 99 -10.02 -5.10 -10.64
CA GLY A 99 -9.83 -4.69 -9.26
C GLY A 99 -8.76 -3.62 -9.02
N PRO A 100 -8.54 -3.20 -7.78
CA PRO A 100 -7.69 -2.07 -7.45
C PRO A 100 -6.18 -2.44 -7.45
N TRP A 101 -5.57 -2.55 -8.62
CA TRP A 101 -4.17 -2.93 -8.84
C TRP A 101 -3.20 -2.29 -7.83
N SER A 102 -3.19 -0.97 -7.74
CA SER A 102 -2.24 -0.25 -6.88
C SER A 102 -2.50 -0.48 -5.39
N THR A 103 -3.75 -0.62 -4.98
CA THR A 103 -4.13 -0.93 -3.58
C THR A 103 -3.64 -2.31 -3.19
N ILE A 104 -3.80 -3.30 -4.07
CA ILE A 104 -3.37 -4.67 -3.82
C ILE A 104 -1.84 -4.73 -3.70
N TYR A 105 -1.10 -4.12 -4.63
CA TYR A 105 0.37 -4.11 -4.53
C TYR A 105 0.90 -3.33 -3.32
N ARG A 106 0.21 -2.28 -2.85
CA ARG A 106 0.55 -1.62 -1.58
C ARG A 106 0.35 -2.54 -0.38
N ALA A 107 -0.72 -3.32 -0.35
CA ALA A 107 -0.92 -4.32 0.70
C ALA A 107 0.15 -5.44 0.63
N ILE A 108 0.54 -5.90 -0.57
CA ILE A 108 1.64 -6.84 -0.77
C ILE A 108 2.97 -6.27 -0.25
N ALA A 109 3.25 -4.99 -0.50
CA ALA A 109 4.44 -4.33 0.01
C ALA A 109 4.49 -4.36 1.55
N ILE A 110 3.37 -4.07 2.22
CA ILE A 110 3.27 -4.16 3.68
C ILE A 110 3.50 -5.60 4.15
N CYS A 111 2.90 -6.60 3.51
CA CYS A 111 3.16 -8.01 3.83
C CYS A 111 4.66 -8.36 3.69
N ASN A 112 5.32 -7.85 2.65
CA ASN A 112 6.74 -8.08 2.43
C ASN A 112 7.62 -7.45 3.52
N ILE A 113 7.24 -6.28 4.06
CA ILE A 113 7.90 -5.66 5.21
C ILE A 113 7.81 -6.57 6.44
N VAL A 114 6.60 -7.05 6.76
CA VAL A 114 6.38 -7.95 7.92
C VAL A 114 7.15 -9.26 7.76
N ILE A 115 7.15 -9.86 6.56
CA ILE A 115 7.87 -11.11 6.27
C ILE A 115 9.38 -10.91 6.36
N GLY A 116 9.88 -9.75 5.92
CA GLY A 116 11.30 -9.42 5.92
C GLY A 116 11.86 -8.97 7.27
N ALA A 117 11.01 -8.74 8.27
CA ALA A 117 11.45 -8.31 9.60
C ALA A 117 12.26 -9.43 10.29
N ASP A 118 13.42 -9.08 10.85
CA ASP A 118 14.20 -9.98 11.70
C ASP A 118 13.59 -10.05 13.10
N ILE A 119 12.63 -10.97 13.27
CA ILE A 119 11.91 -11.13 14.52
C ILE A 119 12.76 -11.63 15.68
N ALA A 120 13.92 -12.24 15.41
CA ALA A 120 14.81 -12.72 16.47
C ALA A 120 15.46 -11.56 17.25
N GLY A 121 15.64 -10.41 16.58
CA GLY A 121 16.18 -9.19 17.17
C GLY A 121 15.14 -8.28 17.84
N LEU A 122 13.84 -8.58 17.71
CA LEU A 122 12.77 -7.74 18.24
C LEU A 122 12.37 -8.11 19.67
N GLU A 123 11.96 -7.11 20.46
CA GLU A 123 11.44 -7.32 21.80
C GLU A 123 10.01 -7.88 21.78
N GLY A 124 9.69 -8.73 22.76
CA GLY A 124 8.34 -9.22 23.00
C GLY A 124 8.13 -10.68 22.66
N ASP A 125 6.86 -11.09 22.49
CA ASP A 125 6.46 -12.48 22.29
C ASP A 125 6.82 -13.00 20.88
N GLN A 126 7.79 -13.91 20.83
CA GLN A 126 8.27 -14.56 19.59
C GLN A 126 7.16 -15.39 18.91
N GLY A 127 6.28 -16.02 19.68
CA GLY A 127 5.15 -16.78 19.15
C GLY A 127 4.17 -15.87 18.40
N LYS A 128 3.86 -14.71 18.99
CA LYS A 128 3.02 -13.67 18.37
C LYS A 128 3.65 -13.15 17.08
N MET A 129 4.95 -12.88 17.08
CA MET A 129 5.66 -12.41 15.88
C MET A 129 5.69 -13.45 14.77
N THR A 130 5.99 -14.71 15.08
CA THR A 130 5.95 -15.83 14.12
C THR A 130 4.55 -15.99 13.52
N HIS A 131 3.51 -15.91 14.36
CA HIS A 131 2.12 -15.95 13.90
C HIS A 131 1.80 -14.78 12.96
N THR A 132 2.26 -13.57 13.28
CA THR A 132 2.06 -12.37 12.44
C THR A 132 2.76 -12.51 11.07
N GLN A 133 3.96 -13.06 11.03
CA GLN A 133 4.62 -13.37 9.74
C GLN A 133 3.86 -14.44 8.96
N GLY A 134 3.31 -15.45 9.63
CA GLY A 134 2.43 -16.45 9.00
C GLY A 134 1.19 -15.83 8.37
N GLN A 135 0.54 -14.88 9.04
CA GLN A 135 -0.57 -14.09 8.49
C GLN A 135 -0.13 -13.30 7.24
N ALA A 136 1.05 -12.66 7.30
CA ALA A 136 1.57 -11.89 6.16
C ALA A 136 1.84 -12.79 4.94
N HIS A 137 2.35 -14.00 5.13
CA HIS A 137 2.50 -14.97 4.05
C HIS A 137 1.16 -15.38 3.43
N ALA A 138 0.16 -15.68 4.26
CA ALA A 138 -1.17 -16.07 3.81
C ALA A 138 -1.87 -14.92 3.07
N LEU A 139 -1.80 -13.70 3.63
CA LEU A 139 -2.40 -12.53 3.01
C LEU A 139 -1.71 -12.19 1.68
N ARG A 140 -0.39 -12.24 1.60
CA ARG A 140 0.34 -12.03 0.35
C ARG A 140 -0.07 -13.02 -0.75
N ALA A 141 -0.32 -14.27 -0.38
CA ALA A 141 -0.79 -15.27 -1.33
C ALA A 141 -2.20 -14.92 -1.86
N LEU A 142 -3.12 -14.55 -0.99
CA LEU A 142 -4.47 -14.10 -1.36
C LEU A 142 -4.42 -12.90 -2.30
N LEU A 143 -3.63 -11.88 -1.96
CA LEU A 143 -3.51 -10.65 -2.73
C LEU A 143 -2.95 -10.90 -4.15
N HIS A 144 -1.95 -11.79 -4.30
CA HIS A 144 -1.47 -12.18 -5.62
C HIS A 144 -2.50 -13.02 -6.39
N PHE A 145 -3.29 -13.83 -5.69
CA PHE A 145 -4.37 -14.59 -6.31
C PHE A 145 -5.47 -13.67 -6.86
N ASP A 146 -5.88 -12.65 -6.11
CA ASP A 146 -6.83 -11.63 -6.57
C ASP A 146 -6.30 -10.90 -7.82
N LEU A 147 -5.03 -10.48 -7.78
CA LEU A 147 -4.39 -9.87 -8.96
C LEU A 147 -4.41 -10.82 -10.16
N LEU A 148 -4.14 -12.10 -9.94
CA LEU A 148 -4.12 -13.08 -11.02
C LEU A 148 -5.53 -13.28 -11.60
N GLN A 149 -6.55 -13.31 -10.77
CA GLN A 149 -7.94 -13.43 -11.22
C GLN A 149 -8.38 -12.21 -12.04
N ASP A 150 -8.02 -11.00 -11.60
CA ASP A 150 -8.46 -9.76 -12.22
C ASP A 150 -7.65 -9.39 -13.49
N TYR A 151 -6.36 -9.73 -13.53
CA TYR A 151 -5.42 -9.23 -14.54
C TYR A 151 -4.62 -10.30 -15.27
N GLY A 152 -4.59 -11.53 -14.75
CA GLY A 152 -3.87 -12.63 -15.38
C GLY A 152 -4.57 -13.15 -16.63
N GLN A 153 -3.78 -13.63 -17.58
CA GLN A 153 -4.32 -14.33 -18.73
C GLN A 153 -4.86 -15.70 -18.31
N HIS A 154 -6.06 -16.03 -18.77
CA HIS A 154 -6.71 -17.28 -18.42
C HIS A 154 -5.91 -18.49 -18.92
N PHE A 155 -5.62 -19.45 -18.02
CA PHE A 155 -4.75 -20.60 -18.32
C PHE A 155 -5.27 -21.43 -19.51
N VAL A 156 -6.54 -21.81 -19.49
CA VAL A 156 -7.15 -22.69 -20.52
C VAL A 156 -7.31 -21.97 -21.85
N ASN A 157 -7.77 -20.72 -21.83
CA ASN A 157 -8.09 -19.95 -23.04
C ASN A 157 -6.96 -19.01 -23.46
N GLY A 158 -5.96 -18.81 -22.58
CA GLY A 158 -4.95 -17.78 -22.75
C GLY A 158 -3.55 -18.26 -23.11
N GLY A 159 -3.33 -19.56 -23.30
CA GLY A 159 -2.01 -20.08 -23.71
C GLY A 159 -1.37 -21.13 -22.79
N GLY A 160 -2.11 -21.72 -21.86
CA GLY A 160 -1.61 -22.78 -20.99
C GLY A 160 -0.44 -22.31 -20.12
N ALA A 161 0.64 -23.08 -20.09
CA ALA A 161 1.85 -22.75 -19.32
C ALA A 161 2.58 -21.47 -19.81
N GLY A 162 2.28 -20.99 -21.00
CA GLY A 162 2.79 -19.72 -21.53
C GLY A 162 1.89 -18.52 -21.24
N ALA A 163 0.76 -18.69 -20.54
CA ALA A 163 -0.15 -17.60 -20.19
C ALA A 163 0.55 -16.54 -19.34
N LEU A 164 0.30 -15.28 -19.66
CA LEU A 164 0.86 -14.16 -18.92
C LEU A 164 0.17 -14.02 -17.57
N GLY A 165 0.97 -13.99 -16.52
CA GLY A 165 0.50 -13.74 -15.15
C GLY A 165 0.69 -12.29 -14.71
N VAL A 166 0.74 -12.10 -13.40
CA VAL A 166 1.04 -10.82 -12.76
C VAL A 166 2.44 -10.86 -12.13
N PRO A 167 3.13 -9.72 -11.97
CA PRO A 167 4.41 -9.66 -11.29
C PRO A 167 4.33 -10.23 -9.86
N TYR A 168 5.13 -11.24 -9.56
CA TYR A 168 5.18 -11.85 -8.22
C TYR A 168 6.24 -11.15 -7.36
N VAL A 169 5.82 -10.20 -6.54
CA VAL A 169 6.69 -9.35 -5.72
C VAL A 169 6.91 -10.00 -4.35
N LYS A 170 8.17 -10.36 -4.03
CA LYS A 170 8.54 -11.07 -2.80
C LYS A 170 9.22 -10.21 -1.76
N THR A 171 9.76 -9.08 -2.15
CA THR A 171 10.54 -8.19 -1.27
C THR A 171 10.05 -6.76 -1.39
N TYR A 172 10.17 -6.02 -0.30
CA TYR A 172 10.04 -4.58 -0.31
C TYR A 172 11.41 -3.96 -0.70
N LYS A 173 11.38 -3.02 -1.62
CA LYS A 173 12.55 -2.20 -2.00
C LYS A 173 12.15 -0.75 -2.04
#